data_332db1ded582a3a644fa028f934b86ed
#
_entry.id   332db1ded582a3a644fa028f934b86ed
#
_cell.length_a   1.000
_cell.length_b   1.000
_cell.length_c   1.000
_cell.angle_alpha   90.00
_cell.angle_beta   90.00
_cell.angle_gamma   90.00
#
_symmetry.space_group_name_H-M   'P 1'
#
loop_
_entity.id
_entity.type
_entity.pdbx_description
1 polymer ?
#
loop_
_entity_poly.entity_id
_entity_poly.type
_entity_poly.pdbx_seq_one_letter_code
_entity_poly.pdbx_strand_id
1 'polypeptide(L)'
;MDRIATWDDYRRRVEDLQRELLTLPAGAPIRLRKGQETSNLFRPRRCEHTAFDADGFTGTLSIDRTQRHADVLGMTTYEDLVAATLPFGLAPLVVPQLKTITLGGAVTGLGIESASFRNGCPHESVLEMDILTGDGRVLTAAPNNEYRDLFFGFPNSYGTLGYALRLRIELEPVAPYVHLRHLRFGSVSECAVAIEAICNQREWDGERVDFIDGTWFSASECYLTVGAYADTAPTVSNYTGQQIYYRSIRSRTDDWLTTHDYFWRWDTDWFWCSRAFGAQNAVIRRMWPARYRRSDVYWKLIALERRYGIKRWIDRRRGEPDREEVIQDVEVPVDRLADFIDFLDRRTGIQPVWMCPLKQRDPAATWDLYPLDPATLYVNVGFWSTAALPAGEQDGYHNRAIEEKVAQLGGRKSLYSTAFYPEDEFWATYGGPTYELLKKAYDGEERLLDLYAKTVQRR
;
A
#
# COMPACT_ATOMS: atom_id res chain seq x y z
N MET A 1 12.92 -24.97 -3.32
CA MET A 1 13.11 -24.83 -1.86
C MET A 1 11.89 -25.39 -1.17
N ASP A 2 12.10 -26.14 -0.09
CA ASP A 2 10.98 -26.66 0.69
C ASP A 2 10.26 -25.50 1.39
N ARG A 3 8.94 -25.59 1.42
CA ARG A 3 8.07 -24.58 2.06
C ARG A 3 8.31 -24.62 3.57
N ILE A 4 8.53 -23.48 4.19
CA ILE A 4 8.56 -23.35 5.66
C ILE A 4 7.14 -23.63 6.17
N ALA A 5 6.95 -24.76 6.86
CA ALA A 5 5.64 -25.16 7.37
C ALA A 5 5.57 -25.19 8.90
N THR A 6 6.73 -25.26 9.56
CA THR A 6 6.84 -25.36 11.02
C THR A 6 7.83 -24.34 11.57
N TRP A 7 7.78 -24.14 12.91
CA TRP A 7 8.76 -23.31 13.61
C TRP A 7 10.20 -23.85 13.50
N ASP A 8 10.37 -25.18 13.40
CA ASP A 8 11.69 -25.79 13.22
C ASP A 8 12.25 -25.55 11.82
N ASP A 9 11.38 -25.58 10.80
CA ASP A 9 11.76 -25.21 9.43
C ASP A 9 12.15 -23.74 9.35
N TYR A 10 11.39 -22.88 10.03
CA TYR A 10 11.69 -21.45 10.12
C TYR A 10 13.07 -21.21 10.75
N ARG A 11 13.34 -21.78 11.92
CA ARG A 11 14.63 -21.62 12.59
C ARG A 11 15.80 -22.09 11.73
N ARG A 12 15.68 -23.29 11.13
CA ARG A 12 16.70 -23.80 10.20
C ARG A 12 16.94 -22.86 9.02
N ARG A 13 15.89 -22.35 8.43
CA ARG A 13 16.02 -21.43 7.28
C ARG A 13 16.65 -20.09 7.66
N VAL A 14 16.37 -19.57 8.85
CA VAL A 14 17.04 -18.39 9.40
C VAL A 14 18.54 -18.63 9.57
N GLU A 15 18.93 -19.78 10.15
CA GLU A 15 20.34 -20.16 10.32
C GLU A 15 21.05 -20.31 8.97
N ASP A 16 20.39 -20.92 7.98
CA ASP A 16 20.92 -21.05 6.62
C ASP A 16 21.15 -19.69 5.98
N LEU A 17 20.18 -18.80 6.09
CA LEU A 17 20.26 -17.43 5.57
C LEU A 17 21.40 -16.65 6.22
N GLN A 18 21.56 -16.74 7.54
CA GLN A 18 22.67 -16.10 8.23
C GLN A 18 24.04 -16.67 7.78
N ARG A 19 24.13 -17.98 7.58
CA ARG A 19 25.34 -18.62 7.03
C ARG A 19 25.63 -18.14 5.60
N GLU A 20 24.62 -18.06 4.73
CA GLU A 20 24.77 -17.51 3.38
C GLU A 20 25.35 -16.08 3.41
N LEU A 21 24.84 -15.22 4.31
CA LEU A 21 25.32 -13.84 4.45
C LEU A 21 26.78 -13.75 4.94
N LEU A 22 27.20 -14.66 5.80
CA LEU A 22 28.59 -14.72 6.28
C LEU A 22 29.58 -15.14 5.17
N THR A 23 29.12 -15.76 4.08
CA THR A 23 29.98 -16.09 2.93
C THR A 23 30.22 -14.89 2.01
N LEU A 24 29.45 -13.81 2.15
CA LEU A 24 29.62 -12.63 1.34
C LEU A 24 30.82 -11.79 1.87
N PRO A 25 31.55 -11.11 0.97
CA PRO A 25 32.60 -10.18 1.39
C PRO A 25 32.07 -9.14 2.36
N ALA A 26 32.91 -8.69 3.32
CA ALA A 26 32.58 -7.58 4.21
C ALA A 26 32.20 -6.33 3.39
N GLY A 27 31.16 -5.62 3.80
CA GLY A 27 30.64 -4.45 3.09
C GLY A 27 30.00 -4.74 1.73
N ALA A 28 29.87 -6.01 1.31
CA ALA A 28 29.21 -6.33 0.05
C ALA A 28 27.72 -5.91 0.10
N PRO A 29 27.23 -5.12 -0.87
CA PRO A 29 25.84 -4.74 -0.91
C PRO A 29 24.91 -5.95 -0.99
N ILE A 30 23.87 -5.96 -0.17
CA ILE A 30 22.91 -7.04 -0.11
C ILE A 30 21.51 -6.58 -0.55
N ARG A 31 20.80 -7.47 -1.21
CA ARG A 31 19.42 -7.26 -1.62
C ARG A 31 18.61 -8.54 -1.47
N LEU A 32 17.38 -8.39 -1.02
CA LEU A 32 16.44 -9.50 -1.04
C LEU A 32 16.00 -9.79 -2.47
N ARG A 33 16.15 -11.06 -2.91
CA ARG A 33 15.52 -11.56 -4.13
C ARG A 33 14.19 -12.21 -3.75
N LYS A 34 13.12 -11.75 -4.40
CA LYS A 34 11.80 -12.37 -4.34
C LYS A 34 11.62 -13.20 -5.61
N GLY A 35 11.22 -14.47 -5.51
CA GLY A 35 11.02 -15.36 -6.65
C GLY A 35 9.80 -15.04 -7.47
N GLN A 36 8.79 -14.47 -6.85
CA GLN A 36 7.71 -13.81 -7.55
C GLN A 36 7.91 -12.31 -7.49
N GLU A 37 7.90 -11.66 -8.65
CA GLU A 37 7.88 -10.20 -8.72
C GLU A 37 6.50 -9.69 -8.25
N THR A 38 6.27 -9.71 -6.95
CA THR A 38 5.09 -9.17 -6.29
C THR A 38 5.27 -7.69 -5.93
N SER A 39 6.17 -7.00 -6.63
CA SER A 39 6.49 -5.63 -6.29
C SER A 39 5.45 -4.68 -6.84
N ASN A 40 4.67 -4.06 -5.97
CA ASN A 40 3.81 -2.93 -6.31
C ASN A 40 4.57 -1.59 -6.24
N LEU A 41 5.90 -1.62 -6.41
CA LEU A 41 6.74 -0.42 -6.45
C LEU A 41 6.77 0.16 -7.87
N PHE A 42 6.39 1.42 -8.01
CA PHE A 42 6.33 2.15 -9.28
C PHE A 42 7.58 2.99 -9.58
N ARG A 43 8.67 2.74 -8.88
CA ARG A 43 9.96 3.39 -9.16
C ARG A 43 10.89 2.47 -9.93
N PRO A 44 11.69 3.01 -10.88
CA PRO A 44 12.73 2.25 -11.58
C PRO A 44 13.79 1.76 -10.61
N ARG A 45 14.32 0.56 -10.81
CA ARG A 45 15.47 0.03 -10.08
C ARG A 45 16.66 -0.04 -11.01
N ARG A 46 17.81 0.47 -10.56
CA ARG A 46 19.04 0.53 -11.39
C ARG A 46 20.17 -0.35 -10.86
N CYS A 47 20.00 -1.10 -9.77
CA CYS A 47 21.13 -1.74 -9.09
C CYS A 47 21.34 -3.20 -9.44
N GLU A 48 22.60 -3.55 -9.70
CA GLU A 48 23.15 -4.90 -9.64
C GLU A 48 23.74 -5.11 -8.23
N HIS A 49 23.05 -5.88 -7.40
CA HIS A 49 23.53 -6.25 -6.06
C HIS A 49 23.49 -7.77 -5.91
N THR A 50 24.33 -8.30 -5.02
CA THR A 50 24.25 -9.69 -4.62
C THR A 50 22.90 -9.92 -3.94
N ALA A 51 22.07 -10.74 -4.57
CA ALA A 51 20.72 -11.04 -4.09
C ALA A 51 20.73 -12.37 -3.35
N PHE A 52 20.21 -12.41 -2.13
CA PHE A 52 19.92 -13.65 -1.44
C PHE A 52 18.43 -13.98 -1.50
N ASP A 53 18.14 -15.27 -1.42
CA ASP A 53 16.83 -15.80 -1.69
C ASP A 53 15.95 -15.79 -0.44
N ALA A 54 14.81 -15.09 -0.53
CA ALA A 54 13.79 -15.04 0.53
C ALA A 54 12.53 -15.83 0.19
N ASP A 55 12.49 -16.54 -0.93
CA ASP A 55 11.29 -17.23 -1.40
C ASP A 55 10.70 -18.22 -0.39
N GLY A 56 11.55 -18.79 0.47
CA GLY A 56 11.10 -19.70 1.52
C GLY A 56 10.29 -19.04 2.63
N PHE A 57 10.37 -17.70 2.81
CA PHE A 57 9.69 -17.00 3.90
C PHE A 57 8.23 -16.65 3.55
N THR A 58 7.46 -17.65 3.09
CA THR A 58 6.05 -17.54 2.69
C THR A 58 5.20 -18.55 3.46
N GLY A 59 4.09 -18.10 4.04
CA GLY A 59 3.10 -18.91 4.75
C GLY A 59 2.78 -18.36 6.14
N THR A 60 1.78 -18.97 6.77
CA THR A 60 1.37 -18.68 8.15
C THR A 60 1.83 -19.83 9.03
N LEU A 61 2.66 -19.54 10.04
CA LEU A 61 3.21 -20.53 10.97
C LEU A 61 2.19 -20.95 12.03
N SER A 62 1.41 -19.97 12.54
CA SER A 62 0.39 -20.22 13.56
C SER A 62 -0.74 -19.20 13.48
N ILE A 63 -1.94 -19.60 13.89
CA ILE A 63 -3.09 -18.72 14.12
C ILE A 63 -3.66 -19.06 15.49
N ASP A 64 -3.57 -18.11 16.42
CA ASP A 64 -4.22 -18.21 17.71
C ASP A 64 -5.60 -17.54 17.66
N ARG A 65 -6.64 -18.36 17.65
CA ARG A 65 -8.04 -17.88 17.58
C ARG A 65 -8.49 -17.21 18.87
N THR A 66 -7.92 -17.59 20.01
CA THR A 66 -8.30 -17.06 21.32
C THR A 66 -7.68 -15.68 21.55
N GLN A 67 -6.40 -15.57 21.27
CA GLN A 67 -5.66 -14.31 21.35
C GLN A 67 -5.84 -13.43 20.12
N ARG A 68 -6.42 -13.97 19.03
CA ARG A 68 -6.65 -13.28 17.75
C ARG A 68 -5.36 -12.69 17.17
N HIS A 69 -4.35 -13.52 17.07
CA HIS A 69 -3.11 -13.16 16.38
C HIS A 69 -2.59 -14.29 15.50
N ALA A 70 -1.71 -13.95 14.56
CA ALA A 70 -1.04 -14.91 13.70
C ALA A 70 0.45 -14.61 13.62
N ASP A 71 1.26 -15.67 13.55
CA ASP A 71 2.66 -15.61 13.15
C ASP A 71 2.75 -15.89 11.65
N VAL A 72 3.21 -14.90 10.89
CA VAL A 72 3.17 -14.88 9.45
C VAL A 72 4.56 -14.57 8.89
N LEU A 73 4.99 -15.31 7.87
CA LEU A 73 6.26 -15.06 7.20
C LEU A 73 6.20 -13.83 6.30
N GLY A 74 7.27 -13.05 6.26
CA GLY A 74 7.27 -11.69 5.70
C GLY A 74 6.96 -11.60 4.19
N MET A 75 7.20 -12.67 3.43
CA MET A 75 6.89 -12.74 2.00
C MET A 75 5.48 -13.29 1.70
N THR A 76 4.68 -13.58 2.72
CA THR A 76 3.29 -14.02 2.56
C THR A 76 2.47 -12.91 1.93
N THR A 77 1.78 -13.21 0.84
CA THR A 77 0.85 -12.27 0.21
C THR A 77 -0.40 -12.09 1.08
N TYR A 78 -1.05 -10.93 0.96
CA TYR A 78 -2.34 -10.75 1.64
C TYR A 78 -3.42 -11.71 1.12
N GLU A 79 -3.36 -12.14 -0.16
CA GLU A 79 -4.25 -13.17 -0.69
C GLU A 79 -4.11 -14.48 0.10
N ASP A 80 -2.86 -14.94 0.32
CA ASP A 80 -2.59 -16.17 1.08
C ASP A 80 -2.92 -16.02 2.57
N LEU A 81 -2.62 -14.85 3.15
CA LEU A 81 -2.91 -14.56 4.56
C LEU A 81 -4.42 -14.53 4.84
N VAL A 82 -5.19 -13.86 3.98
CA VAL A 82 -6.66 -13.83 4.07
C VAL A 82 -7.23 -15.24 3.87
N ALA A 83 -6.72 -16.01 2.89
CA ALA A 83 -7.14 -17.39 2.67
C ALA A 83 -6.85 -18.29 3.89
N ALA A 84 -5.78 -18.02 4.64
CA ALA A 84 -5.44 -18.76 5.86
C ALA A 84 -6.32 -18.39 7.06
N THR A 85 -6.74 -17.12 7.19
CA THR A 85 -7.43 -16.61 8.38
C THR A 85 -8.97 -16.63 8.28
N LEU A 86 -9.55 -16.38 7.10
CA LEU A 86 -11.01 -16.35 6.89
C LEU A 86 -11.73 -17.65 7.30
N PRO A 87 -11.20 -18.87 7.11
CA PRO A 87 -11.84 -20.10 7.58
C PRO A 87 -12.07 -20.16 9.09
N PHE A 88 -11.36 -19.32 9.84
CA PHE A 88 -11.51 -19.20 11.29
C PHE A 88 -12.39 -18.00 11.70
N GLY A 89 -13.03 -17.31 10.73
CA GLY A 89 -13.80 -16.10 10.98
C GLY A 89 -12.92 -14.90 11.42
N LEU A 90 -11.67 -14.87 10.98
CA LEU A 90 -10.69 -13.85 11.32
C LEU A 90 -10.07 -13.25 10.06
N ALA A 91 -9.64 -11.99 10.14
CA ALA A 91 -8.83 -11.34 9.10
C ALA A 91 -7.80 -10.38 9.72
N PRO A 92 -6.73 -9.99 8.98
CA PRO A 92 -5.87 -8.88 9.37
C PRO A 92 -6.67 -7.59 9.54
N LEU A 93 -6.24 -6.72 10.46
CA LEU A 93 -6.93 -5.46 10.77
C LEU A 93 -7.01 -4.51 9.57
N VAL A 94 -6.00 -4.56 8.69
CA VAL A 94 -5.93 -3.80 7.44
C VAL A 94 -5.51 -4.75 6.33
N VAL A 95 -6.33 -4.86 5.28
CA VAL A 95 -6.09 -5.73 4.12
C VAL A 95 -5.92 -4.84 2.88
N PRO A 96 -4.69 -4.50 2.46
CA PRO A 96 -4.46 -3.73 1.23
C PRO A 96 -5.11 -4.40 0.02
N GLN A 97 -5.69 -3.59 -0.87
CA GLN A 97 -6.60 -4.02 -1.94
C GLN A 97 -5.95 -4.91 -3.02
N LEU A 98 -4.63 -4.92 -3.12
CA LEU A 98 -3.93 -5.66 -4.16
C LEU A 98 -3.41 -6.98 -3.60
N LYS A 99 -3.88 -8.07 -4.16
CA LYS A 99 -3.69 -9.45 -3.68
C LYS A 99 -2.22 -9.84 -3.44
N THR A 100 -1.31 -9.33 -4.26
CA THR A 100 0.11 -9.71 -4.25
C THR A 100 0.98 -8.84 -3.35
N ILE A 101 0.43 -7.86 -2.65
CA ILE A 101 1.16 -7.15 -1.59
C ILE A 101 1.52 -8.17 -0.51
N THR A 102 2.79 -8.20 -0.11
CA THR A 102 3.26 -9.06 0.99
C THR A 102 3.13 -8.35 2.33
N LEU A 103 2.91 -9.10 3.41
CA LEU A 103 2.79 -8.55 4.75
C LEU A 103 4.04 -7.73 5.14
N GLY A 104 5.24 -8.28 4.99
CA GLY A 104 6.48 -7.55 5.24
C GLY A 104 6.64 -6.32 4.34
N GLY A 105 6.16 -6.40 3.09
CA GLY A 105 6.14 -5.26 2.18
C GLY A 105 5.20 -4.13 2.61
N ALA A 106 4.01 -4.47 3.12
CA ALA A 106 3.04 -3.48 3.62
C ALA A 106 3.51 -2.82 4.92
N VAL A 107 4.20 -3.57 5.80
CA VAL A 107 4.75 -3.02 7.04
C VAL A 107 5.94 -2.10 6.76
N THR A 108 6.84 -2.47 5.87
CA THR A 108 8.02 -1.65 5.53
C THR A 108 7.73 -0.54 4.54
N GLY A 109 6.63 -0.58 3.82
CA GLY A 109 6.31 0.34 2.73
C GLY A 109 4.99 1.08 2.88
N LEU A 110 4.36 0.97 4.04
CA LEU A 110 3.01 1.42 4.32
C LEU A 110 1.94 0.70 3.48
N GLY A 111 0.73 0.67 3.99
CA GLY A 111 -0.46 0.18 3.30
C GLY A 111 -1.66 0.90 3.90
N ILE A 112 -2.65 1.19 3.10
CA ILE A 112 -3.85 1.91 3.53
C ILE A 112 -5.05 1.22 2.92
N GLU A 113 -6.14 1.10 3.70
CA GLU A 113 -7.41 0.53 3.27
C GLU A 113 -8.57 1.17 4.04
N SER A 114 -9.77 0.89 3.60
CA SER A 114 -11.02 1.43 4.14
C SER A 114 -11.24 1.20 5.65
N ALA A 115 -10.47 0.29 6.27
CA ALA A 115 -10.41 0.11 7.72
C ALA A 115 -9.38 1.01 8.42
N SER A 116 -8.55 1.75 7.68
CA SER A 116 -7.41 2.51 8.24
C SER A 116 -7.83 3.71 9.09
N PHE A 117 -9.06 4.21 8.94
CA PHE A 117 -9.58 5.26 9.82
C PHE A 117 -9.73 4.81 11.28
N ARG A 118 -9.84 3.49 11.53
CA ARG A 118 -9.99 2.89 12.87
C ARG A 118 -8.84 1.98 13.30
N ASN A 119 -8.11 1.43 12.33
CA ASN A 119 -7.05 0.45 12.56
C ASN A 119 -5.64 0.97 12.23
N GLY A 120 -5.53 2.20 11.71
CA GLY A 120 -4.24 2.74 11.26
C GLY A 120 -3.71 2.03 10.02
N CYS A 121 -2.39 1.97 9.89
CA CYS A 121 -1.68 1.25 8.85
C CYS A 121 -1.37 -0.21 9.27
N PRO A 122 -0.99 -1.11 8.34
CA PRO A 122 -0.64 -2.50 8.67
C PRO A 122 0.39 -2.67 9.78
N HIS A 123 1.40 -1.81 9.85
CA HIS A 123 2.44 -1.88 10.88
C HIS A 123 1.90 -1.64 12.29
N GLU A 124 0.79 -0.93 12.45
CA GLU A 124 0.16 -0.68 13.74
C GLU A 124 -0.57 -1.92 14.31
N SER A 125 -0.75 -2.96 13.51
CA SER A 125 -1.25 -4.27 13.95
C SER A 125 -0.14 -5.25 14.33
N VAL A 126 1.14 -4.89 14.17
CA VAL A 126 2.27 -5.77 14.47
C VAL A 126 2.56 -5.76 15.96
N LEU A 127 2.66 -6.95 16.55
CA LEU A 127 3.00 -7.16 17.95
C LEU A 127 4.49 -7.37 18.17
N GLU A 128 5.14 -8.08 17.25
CA GLU A 128 6.58 -8.29 17.17
C GLU A 128 6.98 -8.69 15.75
N MET A 129 8.24 -8.50 15.39
CA MET A 129 8.75 -8.90 14.10
C MET A 129 10.21 -9.35 14.16
N ASP A 130 10.55 -10.41 13.41
CA ASP A 130 11.92 -10.84 13.23
C ASP A 130 12.50 -10.15 12.00
N ILE A 131 13.52 -9.34 12.22
CA ILE A 131 14.14 -8.50 11.19
C ILE A 131 15.56 -9.00 10.92
N LEU A 132 15.84 -9.35 9.66
CA LEU A 132 17.21 -9.53 9.19
C LEU A 132 17.81 -8.15 8.91
N THR A 133 18.79 -7.74 9.68
CA THR A 133 19.47 -6.45 9.59
C THR A 133 20.64 -6.49 8.59
N GLY A 134 21.19 -5.32 8.22
CA GLY A 134 22.31 -5.22 7.27
C GLY A 134 23.59 -5.87 7.76
N ASP A 135 23.81 -5.94 9.08
CA ASP A 135 24.93 -6.63 9.70
C ASP A 135 24.77 -8.17 9.77
N GLY A 136 23.65 -8.71 9.25
CA GLY A 136 23.40 -10.15 9.17
C GLY A 136 22.79 -10.78 10.41
N ARG A 137 22.45 -9.99 11.44
CA ARG A 137 21.70 -10.49 12.60
C ARG A 137 20.22 -10.64 12.26
N VAL A 138 19.56 -11.60 12.90
CA VAL A 138 18.09 -11.66 12.93
C VAL A 138 17.64 -11.28 14.34
N LEU A 139 16.93 -10.17 14.46
CA LEU A 139 16.52 -9.57 15.72
C LEU A 139 15.00 -9.60 15.83
N THR A 140 14.50 -10.04 16.99
CA THR A 140 13.07 -9.95 17.31
C THR A 140 12.79 -8.58 17.92
N ALA A 141 12.26 -7.65 17.12
CA ALA A 141 11.89 -6.33 17.56
C ALA A 141 10.43 -6.28 18.05
N ALA A 142 10.21 -5.64 19.20
CA ALA A 142 8.89 -5.47 19.80
C ALA A 142 8.80 -4.13 20.57
N PRO A 143 7.58 -3.62 20.86
CA PRO A 143 7.40 -2.33 21.55
C PRO A 143 8.04 -2.23 22.93
N ASN A 144 8.31 -3.35 23.58
CA ASN A 144 8.69 -3.44 24.99
C ASN A 144 10.00 -4.19 25.23
N ASN A 145 10.84 -4.37 24.20
CA ASN A 145 12.16 -5.00 24.37
C ASN A 145 13.32 -4.06 23.99
N GLU A 146 14.55 -4.59 24.03
CA GLU A 146 15.78 -3.85 23.72
C GLU A 146 15.88 -3.30 22.28
N TYR A 147 15.09 -3.85 21.36
CA TYR A 147 15.01 -3.43 19.93
C TYR A 147 13.77 -2.57 19.65
N ARG A 148 13.27 -1.88 20.67
CA ARG A 148 12.12 -0.99 20.56
C ARG A 148 12.34 0.12 19.52
N ASP A 149 13.55 0.65 19.43
CA ASP A 149 13.93 1.67 18.46
C ASP A 149 13.80 1.16 17.02
N LEU A 150 14.29 -0.07 16.77
CA LEU A 150 14.12 -0.72 15.48
C LEU A 150 12.64 -1.02 15.17
N PHE A 151 11.85 -1.42 16.18
CA PHE A 151 10.42 -1.69 15.99
C PHE A 151 9.68 -0.46 15.48
N PHE A 152 9.84 0.69 16.10
CA PHE A 152 9.15 1.92 15.72
C PHE A 152 9.78 2.64 14.52
N GLY A 153 11.05 2.42 14.25
CA GLY A 153 11.74 2.98 13.10
C GLY A 153 11.73 2.12 11.84
N PHE A 154 11.26 0.86 11.92
CA PHE A 154 11.26 -0.05 10.79
C PHE A 154 10.17 0.23 9.73
N PRO A 155 8.92 0.61 10.09
CA PRO A 155 7.92 1.02 9.11
C PRO A 155 8.39 2.21 8.26
N ASN A 156 7.98 2.23 6.99
CA ASN A 156 8.40 3.18 5.96
C ASN A 156 9.91 3.14 5.59
N SER A 157 10.66 2.13 6.06
CA SER A 157 12.08 1.97 5.71
C SER A 157 12.31 1.37 4.32
N TYR A 158 11.29 0.80 3.70
CA TYR A 158 11.38 0.15 2.38
C TYR A 158 12.53 -0.87 2.26
N GLY A 159 12.87 -1.53 3.38
CA GLY A 159 13.93 -2.53 3.42
C GLY A 159 15.35 -1.94 3.40
N THR A 160 15.53 -0.70 3.86
CA THR A 160 16.84 -0.05 3.99
C THR A 160 17.45 -0.21 5.38
N LEU A 161 16.66 -0.66 6.34
CA LEU A 161 17.09 -1.04 7.69
C LEU A 161 17.10 -2.56 7.90
N GLY A 162 16.62 -3.33 6.92
CA GLY A 162 16.54 -4.79 7.02
C GLY A 162 15.31 -5.35 6.31
N TYR A 163 15.07 -6.64 6.52
CA TYR A 163 13.96 -7.36 5.92
C TYR A 163 13.18 -8.14 6.99
N ALA A 164 11.87 -7.93 7.07
CA ALA A 164 11.00 -8.69 7.96
C ALA A 164 10.88 -10.13 7.46
N LEU A 165 11.37 -11.09 8.25
CA LEU A 165 11.28 -12.52 7.96
C LEU A 165 10.01 -13.13 8.51
N ARG A 166 9.59 -12.72 9.71
CA ARG A 166 8.35 -13.13 10.39
C ARG A 166 7.73 -11.90 11.10
N LEU A 167 6.41 -11.87 11.13
CA LEU A 167 5.66 -10.86 11.88
C LEU A 167 4.54 -11.56 12.65
N ARG A 168 4.38 -11.20 13.92
CA ARG A 168 3.18 -11.51 14.69
C ARG A 168 2.25 -10.33 14.58
N ILE A 169 1.05 -10.58 14.07
CA ILE A 169 0.03 -9.54 13.81
C ILE A 169 -1.26 -9.83 14.56
N GLU A 170 -1.99 -8.77 14.91
CA GLU A 170 -3.36 -8.86 15.38
C GLU A 170 -4.32 -9.24 14.25
N LEU A 171 -5.37 -9.95 14.62
CA LEU A 171 -6.50 -10.29 13.75
C LEU A 171 -7.80 -9.78 14.36
N GLU A 172 -8.78 -9.45 13.53
CA GLU A 172 -10.13 -9.10 13.97
C GLU A 172 -11.17 -10.14 13.52
N PRO A 173 -12.26 -10.33 14.30
CA PRO A 173 -13.39 -11.13 13.85
C PRO A 173 -14.08 -10.48 12.67
N VAL A 174 -14.49 -11.31 11.71
CA VAL A 174 -15.21 -10.86 10.53
C VAL A 174 -16.54 -11.62 10.36
N ALA A 175 -17.55 -10.95 9.81
CA ALA A 175 -18.78 -11.59 9.38
C ALA A 175 -18.65 -12.13 7.93
N PRO A 176 -19.58 -13.00 7.47
CA PRO A 176 -19.52 -13.56 6.12
C PRO A 176 -19.66 -12.54 4.99
N TYR A 177 -20.35 -11.43 5.25
CA TYR A 177 -20.69 -10.43 4.25
C TYR A 177 -20.31 -9.03 4.71
N VAL A 178 -20.20 -8.12 3.74
CA VAL A 178 -20.12 -6.67 3.95
C VAL A 178 -21.27 -6.01 3.18
N HIS A 179 -22.06 -5.22 3.88
CA HIS A 179 -23.06 -4.32 3.30
C HIS A 179 -22.41 -2.99 2.98
N LEU A 180 -22.50 -2.52 1.75
CA LEU A 180 -21.99 -1.26 1.27
C LEU A 180 -23.11 -0.29 0.97
N ARG A 181 -22.94 0.98 1.34
CA ARG A 181 -23.80 2.09 0.93
C ARG A 181 -22.95 3.14 0.22
N HIS A 182 -23.37 3.55 -0.97
CA HIS A 182 -22.68 4.56 -1.78
C HIS A 182 -23.37 5.90 -1.63
N LEU A 183 -22.71 6.84 -0.94
CA LEU A 183 -23.22 8.15 -0.58
C LEU A 183 -22.68 9.19 -1.57
N ARG A 184 -23.59 9.88 -2.29
CA ARG A 184 -23.21 10.88 -3.28
C ARG A 184 -23.17 12.27 -2.66
N PHE A 185 -22.09 13.03 -2.95
CA PHE A 185 -21.93 14.43 -2.56
C PHE A 185 -21.70 15.31 -3.80
N GLY A 186 -22.14 16.56 -3.72
CA GLY A 186 -22.02 17.55 -4.78
C GLY A 186 -20.65 18.24 -4.82
N SER A 187 -19.85 18.12 -3.75
CA SER A 187 -18.54 18.73 -3.64
C SER A 187 -17.60 17.92 -2.74
N VAL A 188 -16.30 18.13 -2.90
CA VAL A 188 -15.27 17.53 -2.02
C VAL A 188 -15.38 18.09 -0.60
N SER A 189 -15.76 19.35 -0.44
CA SER A 189 -15.92 19.97 0.89
C SER A 189 -17.04 19.30 1.69
N GLU A 190 -18.20 19.02 1.07
CA GLU A 190 -19.28 18.25 1.71
C GLU A 190 -18.81 16.83 2.05
N CYS A 191 -18.05 16.20 1.14
CA CYS A 191 -17.48 14.89 1.33
C CYS A 191 -16.51 14.87 2.53
N ALA A 192 -15.63 15.86 2.67
CA ALA A 192 -14.67 15.98 3.77
C ALA A 192 -15.37 16.11 5.14
N VAL A 193 -16.43 16.93 5.23
CA VAL A 193 -17.26 17.06 6.44
C VAL A 193 -17.91 15.71 6.82
N ALA A 194 -18.43 14.98 5.83
CA ALA A 194 -19.01 13.66 6.06
C ALA A 194 -17.95 12.63 6.49
N ILE A 195 -16.76 12.63 5.87
CA ILE A 195 -15.64 11.77 6.29
C ILE A 195 -15.31 12.00 7.76
N GLU A 196 -15.13 13.26 8.16
CA GLU A 196 -14.78 13.61 9.55
C GLU A 196 -15.85 13.14 10.54
N ALA A 197 -17.13 13.39 10.24
CA ALA A 197 -18.24 12.97 11.07
C ALA A 197 -18.30 11.43 11.20
N ILE A 198 -18.24 10.71 10.08
CA ILE A 198 -18.30 9.24 10.06
C ILE A 198 -17.11 8.63 10.81
N CYS A 199 -15.90 9.11 10.56
CA CYS A 199 -14.70 8.55 11.20
C CYS A 199 -14.68 8.79 12.72
N ASN A 200 -15.20 9.93 13.20
CA ASN A 200 -15.28 10.23 14.62
C ASN A 200 -16.38 9.44 15.33
N GLN A 201 -17.53 9.27 14.70
CA GLN A 201 -18.70 8.60 15.29
C GLN A 201 -18.69 7.08 15.05
N ARG A 202 -18.01 6.62 13.99
CA ARG A 202 -18.06 5.24 13.46
C ARG A 202 -19.49 4.80 13.13
N GLU A 203 -20.27 5.76 12.68
CA GLU A 203 -21.69 5.59 12.40
C GLU A 203 -22.13 6.47 11.23
N TRP A 204 -23.08 6.03 10.46
CA TRP A 204 -23.79 6.80 9.46
C TRP A 204 -25.27 6.40 9.44
N ASP A 205 -26.13 7.39 9.66
CA ASP A 205 -27.58 7.23 9.63
C ASP A 205 -28.10 6.11 10.57
N GLY A 206 -27.53 6.05 11.79
CA GLY A 206 -27.87 5.07 12.82
C GLY A 206 -27.26 3.67 12.63
N GLU A 207 -26.43 3.49 11.59
CA GLU A 207 -25.75 2.21 11.33
C GLU A 207 -24.24 2.32 11.53
N ARG A 208 -23.66 1.28 12.13
CA ARG A 208 -22.22 1.17 12.35
C ARG A 208 -21.47 1.21 11.02
N VAL A 209 -20.29 1.85 11.02
CA VAL A 209 -19.36 1.86 9.90
C VAL A 209 -18.07 1.17 10.30
N ASP A 210 -17.76 0.05 9.64
CA ASP A 210 -16.50 -0.70 9.78
C ASP A 210 -15.49 -0.33 8.72
N PHE A 211 -15.94 0.16 7.57
CA PHE A 211 -15.15 0.50 6.40
C PHE A 211 -15.61 1.81 5.78
N ILE A 212 -14.67 2.64 5.32
CA ILE A 212 -14.96 3.86 4.57
C ILE A 212 -13.86 4.12 3.54
N ASP A 213 -14.23 4.26 2.28
CA ASP A 213 -13.39 4.83 1.23
C ASP A 213 -14.22 5.73 0.32
N GLY A 214 -13.58 6.52 -0.50
CA GLY A 214 -14.24 7.44 -1.41
C GLY A 214 -13.66 7.39 -2.81
N THR A 215 -14.45 7.89 -3.75
CA THR A 215 -14.02 8.11 -5.13
C THR A 215 -14.49 9.47 -5.61
N TRP A 216 -13.55 10.32 -5.95
CA TRP A 216 -13.83 11.58 -6.61
C TRP A 216 -13.82 11.39 -8.12
N PHE A 217 -14.93 11.64 -8.77
CA PHE A 217 -15.08 11.51 -10.23
C PHE A 217 -14.99 12.82 -10.97
N SER A 218 -15.40 13.92 -10.35
CA SER A 218 -15.34 15.28 -10.90
C SER A 218 -15.62 16.31 -9.82
N ALA A 219 -15.47 17.59 -10.13
CA ALA A 219 -15.75 18.71 -9.21
C ALA A 219 -17.17 18.70 -8.62
N SER A 220 -18.15 18.09 -9.31
CA SER A 220 -19.55 17.99 -8.87
C SER A 220 -20.00 16.55 -8.54
N GLU A 221 -19.06 15.61 -8.49
CA GLU A 221 -19.41 14.21 -8.29
C GLU A 221 -18.34 13.49 -7.44
N CYS A 222 -18.66 13.36 -6.16
CA CYS A 222 -17.87 12.67 -5.15
C CYS A 222 -18.74 11.62 -4.47
N TYR A 223 -18.18 10.45 -4.20
CA TYR A 223 -18.85 9.37 -3.48
C TYR A 223 -18.04 8.93 -2.28
N LEU A 224 -18.72 8.66 -1.17
CA LEU A 224 -18.20 7.83 -0.09
C LEU A 224 -18.89 6.49 -0.13
N THR A 225 -18.13 5.42 0.02
CA THR A 225 -18.64 4.08 0.25
C THR A 225 -18.41 3.75 1.71
N VAL A 226 -19.48 3.63 2.49
CA VAL A 226 -19.45 3.13 3.85
C VAL A 226 -19.82 1.68 3.85
N GLY A 227 -19.14 0.86 4.66
CA GLY A 227 -19.36 -0.57 4.76
C GLY A 227 -19.50 -1.03 6.19
N ALA A 228 -20.36 -2.02 6.42
CA ALA A 228 -20.53 -2.69 7.71
C ALA A 228 -20.51 -4.21 7.53
N TYR A 229 -19.92 -4.92 8.48
CA TYR A 229 -20.03 -6.38 8.53
C TYR A 229 -21.49 -6.82 8.73
N ALA A 230 -21.87 -7.90 8.06
CA ALA A 230 -23.23 -8.46 8.12
C ALA A 230 -23.22 -9.99 8.10
N ASP A 231 -24.11 -10.59 8.91
CA ASP A 231 -24.25 -12.06 8.99
C ASP A 231 -25.02 -12.65 7.80
N THR A 232 -25.86 -11.85 7.17
CA THR A 232 -26.70 -12.26 6.02
C THR A 232 -26.68 -11.21 4.93
N ALA A 233 -26.93 -11.63 3.69
CA ALA A 233 -27.07 -10.75 2.54
C ALA A 233 -28.26 -11.16 1.69
N PRO A 234 -29.13 -10.23 1.25
CA PRO A 234 -30.28 -10.55 0.38
C PRO A 234 -29.82 -10.95 -1.03
N THR A 235 -28.79 -10.33 -1.54
CA THR A 235 -28.13 -10.62 -2.83
C THR A 235 -26.66 -10.36 -2.68
N VAL A 236 -25.81 -11.00 -3.49
CA VAL A 236 -24.37 -10.82 -3.46
C VAL A 236 -23.86 -10.44 -4.84
N SER A 237 -23.17 -9.33 -4.94
CA SER A 237 -22.50 -8.88 -6.15
C SER A 237 -21.15 -9.57 -6.34
N ASN A 238 -20.75 -9.71 -7.60
CA ASN A 238 -19.44 -10.26 -7.97
C ASN A 238 -18.79 -9.39 -9.04
N TYR A 239 -17.64 -8.79 -8.70
CA TYR A 239 -16.87 -7.89 -9.55
C TYR A 239 -15.70 -8.57 -10.27
N THR A 240 -15.57 -9.88 -10.16
CA THR A 240 -14.58 -10.67 -10.92
C THR A 240 -15.05 -11.00 -12.34
N GLY A 241 -16.36 -10.84 -12.61
CA GLY A 241 -17.01 -11.09 -13.89
C GLY A 241 -17.07 -9.89 -14.84
N GLN A 242 -18.23 -9.63 -15.39
CA GLN A 242 -18.45 -8.51 -16.34
C GLN A 242 -18.67 -7.16 -15.63
N GLN A 243 -19.17 -7.17 -14.41
CA GLN A 243 -19.36 -5.97 -13.62
C GLN A 243 -18.01 -5.41 -13.16
N ILE A 244 -17.93 -4.09 -13.01
CA ILE A 244 -16.73 -3.35 -12.64
C ILE A 244 -17.05 -2.53 -11.40
N TYR A 245 -16.31 -2.76 -10.31
CA TYR A 245 -16.64 -2.21 -8.99
C TYR A 245 -16.74 -0.68 -9.00
N TYR A 246 -15.73 0.06 -9.45
CA TYR A 246 -15.78 1.52 -9.38
C TYR A 246 -16.93 2.15 -10.19
N ARG A 247 -17.44 1.44 -11.21
CA ARG A 247 -18.62 1.88 -11.99
C ARG A 247 -19.92 1.65 -11.23
N SER A 248 -19.98 0.60 -10.40
CA SER A 248 -21.17 0.31 -9.59
C SER A 248 -21.43 1.38 -8.53
N ILE A 249 -20.40 2.03 -8.02
CA ILE A 249 -20.49 3.15 -7.05
C ILE A 249 -21.44 4.24 -7.55
N ARG A 250 -21.45 4.52 -8.87
CA ARG A 250 -22.31 5.54 -9.49
C ARG A 250 -23.72 5.06 -9.85
N SER A 251 -23.97 3.76 -9.80
CA SER A 251 -25.21 3.15 -10.29
C SER A 251 -26.00 2.40 -9.23
N ARG A 252 -25.46 2.26 -8.05
CA ARG A 252 -26.09 1.59 -6.90
C ARG A 252 -26.03 2.50 -5.68
N THR A 253 -27.06 2.42 -4.84
CA THR A 253 -27.06 3.01 -3.50
C THR A 253 -26.58 2.01 -2.47
N ASP A 254 -26.98 0.75 -2.63
CA ASP A 254 -26.66 -0.37 -1.75
C ASP A 254 -26.04 -1.52 -2.52
N ASP A 255 -25.09 -2.19 -1.92
CA ASP A 255 -24.44 -3.37 -2.47
C ASP A 255 -24.01 -4.35 -1.36
N TRP A 256 -23.91 -5.62 -1.70
CA TRP A 256 -23.53 -6.68 -0.77
C TRP A 256 -22.48 -7.55 -1.41
N LEU A 257 -21.38 -7.78 -0.69
CA LEU A 257 -20.30 -8.66 -1.11
C LEU A 257 -20.03 -9.72 -0.04
N THR A 258 -19.47 -10.87 -0.43
CA THR A 258 -18.81 -11.71 0.55
C THR A 258 -17.64 -10.92 1.12
N THR A 259 -17.25 -11.16 2.38
CA THR A 259 -16.09 -10.49 2.98
C THR A 259 -14.81 -10.74 2.18
N HIS A 260 -14.65 -11.95 1.63
CA HIS A 260 -13.56 -12.25 0.70
C HIS A 260 -13.58 -11.33 -0.52
N ASP A 261 -14.71 -11.20 -1.22
CA ASP A 261 -14.81 -10.40 -2.44
C ASP A 261 -14.72 -8.89 -2.15
N TYR A 262 -15.16 -8.47 -0.95
CA TYR A 262 -14.96 -7.10 -0.48
C TYR A 262 -13.49 -6.72 -0.39
N PHE A 263 -12.64 -7.56 0.21
CA PHE A 263 -11.22 -7.29 0.32
C PHE A 263 -10.58 -7.11 -1.06
N TRP A 264 -11.05 -7.83 -2.08
CA TRP A 264 -10.44 -7.81 -3.42
C TRP A 264 -11.24 -7.04 -4.48
N ARG A 265 -12.22 -6.23 -4.07
CA ARG A 265 -13.11 -5.49 -4.96
C ARG A 265 -12.38 -4.59 -5.97
N TRP A 266 -11.23 -4.05 -5.58
CA TRP A 266 -10.40 -3.19 -6.40
C TRP A 266 -9.37 -3.93 -7.25
N ASP A 267 -8.94 -5.13 -6.87
CA ASP A 267 -7.85 -5.86 -7.52
C ASP A 267 -8.15 -6.23 -8.97
N THR A 268 -9.37 -6.71 -9.25
CA THR A 268 -9.79 -7.21 -10.58
C THR A 268 -9.61 -6.19 -11.69
N ASP A 269 -9.83 -4.93 -11.42
CA ASP A 269 -9.68 -3.83 -12.37
C ASP A 269 -8.52 -2.89 -11.99
N TRP A 270 -7.78 -3.25 -10.93
CA TRP A 270 -6.74 -2.43 -10.37
C TRP A 270 -7.22 -0.98 -10.25
N PHE A 271 -8.25 -0.78 -9.43
CA PHE A 271 -9.07 0.42 -9.41
C PHE A 271 -9.74 0.67 -10.78
N TRP A 272 -9.22 1.53 -11.60
CA TRP A 272 -9.67 1.83 -12.98
C TRP A 272 -8.59 1.61 -14.05
N CYS A 273 -7.39 1.18 -13.64
CA CYS A 273 -6.23 1.08 -14.53
C CYS A 273 -6.42 0.07 -15.66
N SER A 274 -7.27 -0.97 -15.48
CA SER A 274 -7.64 -1.92 -16.53
C SER A 274 -8.21 -1.26 -17.80
N ARG A 275 -8.71 -0.01 -17.68
CA ARG A 275 -9.17 0.80 -18.82
C ARG A 275 -8.07 1.03 -19.85
N ALA A 276 -6.83 1.24 -19.41
CA ALA A 276 -5.68 1.50 -20.28
C ALA A 276 -5.37 0.32 -21.22
N PHE A 277 -5.79 -0.89 -20.86
CA PHE A 277 -5.57 -2.13 -21.63
C PHE A 277 -6.81 -2.57 -22.42
N GLY A 278 -7.85 -1.74 -22.47
CA GLY A 278 -9.12 -2.10 -23.11
C GLY A 278 -9.92 -3.19 -22.36
N ALA A 279 -9.44 -3.66 -21.19
CA ALA A 279 -10.07 -4.75 -20.42
C ALA A 279 -11.46 -4.39 -19.86
N GLN A 280 -11.87 -3.13 -20.00
CA GLN A 280 -13.21 -2.67 -19.63
C GLN A 280 -14.19 -2.63 -20.83
N ASN A 281 -13.74 -2.91 -22.05
CA ASN A 281 -14.64 -3.16 -23.16
C ASN A 281 -15.35 -4.51 -22.97
N ALA A 282 -16.65 -4.55 -23.13
CA ALA A 282 -17.48 -5.74 -22.83
C ALA A 282 -17.05 -6.98 -23.63
N VAL A 283 -16.66 -6.82 -24.89
CA VAL A 283 -16.23 -7.92 -25.76
C VAL A 283 -14.86 -8.42 -25.32
N ILE A 284 -13.89 -7.51 -25.12
CA ILE A 284 -12.54 -7.85 -24.66
C ILE A 284 -12.61 -8.52 -23.29
N ARG A 285 -13.39 -7.96 -22.36
CA ARG A 285 -13.57 -8.48 -21.01
C ARG A 285 -14.17 -9.89 -21.02
N ARG A 286 -15.12 -10.19 -21.94
CA ARG A 286 -15.68 -11.52 -22.09
C ARG A 286 -14.66 -12.55 -22.58
N MET A 287 -13.74 -12.14 -23.44
CA MET A 287 -12.67 -12.98 -23.99
C MET A 287 -11.47 -13.10 -23.04
N TRP A 288 -11.28 -12.13 -22.14
CA TRP A 288 -10.18 -12.13 -21.17
C TRP A 288 -10.49 -13.08 -20.02
N PRO A 289 -9.72 -14.16 -19.81
CA PRO A 289 -10.01 -15.11 -18.73
C PRO A 289 -9.99 -14.44 -17.34
N ALA A 290 -10.96 -14.75 -16.50
CA ALA A 290 -11.11 -14.12 -15.17
C ALA A 290 -9.83 -14.22 -14.30
N ARG A 291 -9.13 -15.36 -14.38
CA ARG A 291 -7.87 -15.60 -13.64
C ARG A 291 -6.73 -14.64 -13.97
N TYR A 292 -6.81 -13.94 -15.11
CA TYR A 292 -5.81 -12.96 -15.54
C TYR A 292 -6.30 -11.51 -15.37
N ARG A 293 -7.49 -11.29 -14.82
CA ARG A 293 -7.99 -9.96 -14.46
C ARG A 293 -7.58 -9.66 -13.03
N ARG A 294 -6.31 -9.26 -12.87
CA ARG A 294 -5.64 -9.07 -11.59
C ARG A 294 -4.60 -7.97 -11.73
N SER A 295 -4.34 -7.26 -10.65
CA SER A 295 -3.37 -6.16 -10.60
C SER A 295 -1.96 -6.57 -11.02
N ASP A 296 -1.50 -7.76 -10.62
CA ASP A 296 -0.16 -8.27 -10.97
C ASP A 296 0.00 -8.56 -12.47
N VAL A 297 -1.08 -8.95 -13.17
CA VAL A 297 -1.07 -9.13 -14.62
C VAL A 297 -0.98 -7.78 -15.33
N TYR A 298 -1.78 -6.80 -14.91
CA TYR A 298 -1.72 -5.46 -15.48
C TYR A 298 -0.37 -4.80 -15.23
N TRP A 299 0.23 -5.04 -14.07
CA TRP A 299 1.58 -4.56 -13.76
C TRP A 299 2.63 -5.11 -14.74
N LYS A 300 2.57 -6.42 -15.07
CA LYS A 300 3.45 -7.04 -16.07
C LYS A 300 3.29 -6.41 -17.45
N LEU A 301 2.06 -6.05 -17.84
CA LEU A 301 1.80 -5.34 -19.09
C LEU A 301 2.40 -3.94 -19.10
N ILE A 302 2.32 -3.20 -17.97
CA ILE A 302 2.98 -1.90 -17.81
C ILE A 302 4.50 -2.04 -17.88
N ALA A 303 5.07 -3.03 -17.20
CA ALA A 303 6.51 -3.28 -17.24
C ALA A 303 7.00 -3.59 -18.67
N LEU A 304 6.20 -4.35 -19.44
CA LEU A 304 6.49 -4.62 -20.84
C LEU A 304 6.44 -3.34 -21.69
N GLU A 305 5.40 -2.50 -21.49
CA GLU A 305 5.28 -1.21 -22.19
C GLU A 305 6.46 -0.29 -21.85
N ARG A 306 6.86 -0.20 -20.59
CA ARG A 306 8.04 0.58 -20.16
C ARG A 306 9.32 0.09 -20.84
N ARG A 307 9.46 -1.23 -21.04
CA ARG A 307 10.63 -1.84 -21.67
C ARG A 307 10.73 -1.53 -23.17
N TYR A 308 9.60 -1.57 -23.89
CA TYR A 308 9.57 -1.45 -25.35
C TYR A 308 9.14 -0.06 -25.84
N GLY A 309 8.47 0.75 -25.01
CA GLY A 309 8.05 2.13 -25.33
C GLY A 309 7.12 2.27 -26.53
N ILE A 310 6.31 1.22 -26.83
CA ILE A 310 5.46 1.16 -28.03
C ILE A 310 4.44 2.28 -28.04
N LYS A 311 3.76 2.50 -26.91
CA LYS A 311 2.77 3.58 -26.77
C LYS A 311 3.43 4.94 -26.93
N ARG A 312 4.57 5.18 -26.28
CA ARG A 312 5.33 6.45 -26.42
C ARG A 312 5.74 6.72 -27.86
N TRP A 313 6.15 5.68 -28.61
CA TRP A 313 6.49 5.80 -30.02
C TRP A 313 5.27 6.15 -30.88
N ILE A 314 4.09 5.54 -30.61
CA ILE A 314 2.84 5.85 -31.31
C ILE A 314 2.41 7.29 -31.03
N ASP A 315 2.42 7.71 -29.76
CA ASP A 315 1.99 9.04 -29.32
C ASP A 315 2.86 10.13 -29.96
N ARG A 316 4.18 9.94 -29.98
CA ARG A 316 5.11 10.86 -30.70
C ARG A 316 4.82 10.97 -32.18
N ARG A 317 4.48 9.87 -32.87
CA ARG A 317 4.08 9.91 -34.28
C ARG A 317 2.76 10.64 -34.54
N ARG A 318 1.92 10.71 -33.52
CA ARG A 318 0.64 11.44 -33.56
C ARG A 318 0.80 12.92 -33.18
N GLY A 319 2.00 13.35 -32.82
CA GLY A 319 2.25 14.71 -32.34
C GLY A 319 1.67 14.98 -30.96
N GLU A 320 1.39 13.95 -30.18
CA GLU A 320 0.92 14.08 -28.81
C GLU A 320 2.05 14.59 -27.91
N PRO A 321 1.76 15.44 -26.91
CA PRO A 321 2.77 15.92 -25.99
C PRO A 321 3.37 14.76 -25.16
N ASP A 322 4.64 14.91 -24.78
CA ASP A 322 5.26 13.99 -23.83
C ASP A 322 4.45 14.02 -22.52
N ARG A 323 4.38 12.87 -21.84
CA ARG A 323 3.57 12.70 -20.62
C ARG A 323 4.44 12.21 -19.47
N GLU A 324 4.20 12.77 -18.30
CA GLU A 324 4.78 12.34 -17.04
C GLU A 324 3.89 11.30 -16.37
N GLU A 325 4.48 10.24 -15.83
CA GLU A 325 3.77 9.30 -14.96
C GLU A 325 3.51 9.98 -13.61
N VAL A 326 2.23 10.12 -13.24
CA VAL A 326 1.80 10.71 -11.98
C VAL A 326 1.08 9.62 -11.20
N ILE A 327 1.86 8.92 -10.39
CA ILE A 327 1.43 7.76 -9.60
C ILE A 327 1.84 8.02 -8.16
N GLN A 328 0.87 8.37 -7.32
CA GLN A 328 1.13 8.69 -5.92
C GLN A 328 -0.04 8.30 -5.04
N ASP A 329 0.28 8.01 -3.78
CA ASP A 329 -0.61 8.08 -2.63
C ASP A 329 -0.05 9.14 -1.69
N VAL A 330 -0.90 10.08 -1.30
CA VAL A 330 -0.52 11.20 -0.42
C VAL A 330 -1.57 11.36 0.68
N GLU A 331 -1.13 11.53 1.90
CA GLU A 331 -1.98 11.74 3.05
C GLU A 331 -2.07 13.25 3.32
N VAL A 332 -3.27 13.80 3.22
CA VAL A 332 -3.56 15.20 3.54
C VAL A 332 -4.55 15.27 4.71
N PRO A 333 -4.42 16.27 5.61
CA PRO A 333 -5.43 16.50 6.64
C PRO A 333 -6.83 16.66 6.01
N VAL A 334 -7.86 16.10 6.66
CA VAL A 334 -9.23 16.08 6.09
C VAL A 334 -9.77 17.48 5.80
N ASP A 335 -9.43 18.47 6.63
CA ASP A 335 -9.81 19.87 6.45
C ASP A 335 -9.10 20.54 5.26
N ARG A 336 -8.06 19.92 4.70
CA ARG A 336 -7.30 20.37 3.53
C ARG A 336 -7.59 19.55 2.27
N LEU A 337 -8.45 18.55 2.36
CA LEU A 337 -8.75 17.65 1.25
C LEU A 337 -9.26 18.40 0.01
N ALA A 338 -10.18 19.35 0.19
CA ALA A 338 -10.72 20.13 -0.93
C ALA A 338 -9.65 20.98 -1.62
N ASP A 339 -8.78 21.64 -0.86
CA ASP A 339 -7.67 22.44 -1.40
C ASP A 339 -6.70 21.58 -2.23
N PHE A 340 -6.46 20.35 -1.79
CA PHE A 340 -5.59 19.41 -2.50
C PHE A 340 -6.23 18.89 -3.78
N ILE A 341 -7.50 18.45 -3.74
CA ILE A 341 -8.20 17.92 -4.93
C ILE A 341 -8.34 19.01 -6.00
N ASP A 342 -8.69 20.23 -5.61
CA ASP A 342 -8.77 21.37 -6.52
C ASP A 342 -7.43 21.70 -7.19
N PHE A 343 -6.33 21.59 -6.43
CA PHE A 343 -4.98 21.76 -6.97
C PHE A 343 -4.65 20.63 -7.95
N LEU A 344 -4.90 19.37 -7.57
CA LEU A 344 -4.61 18.21 -8.39
C LEU A 344 -5.36 18.22 -9.73
N ASP A 345 -6.66 18.56 -9.70
CA ASP A 345 -7.50 18.68 -10.91
C ASP A 345 -6.97 19.74 -11.85
N ARG A 346 -6.75 20.96 -11.35
CA ARG A 346 -6.20 22.07 -12.17
C ARG A 346 -4.81 21.78 -12.72
N ARG A 347 -3.97 21.05 -11.95
CA ARG A 347 -2.58 20.78 -12.32
C ARG A 347 -2.46 19.65 -13.33
N THR A 348 -3.26 18.60 -13.19
CA THR A 348 -3.09 17.32 -13.90
C THR A 348 -4.30 16.87 -14.69
N GLY A 349 -5.51 17.27 -14.29
CA GLY A 349 -6.77 16.76 -14.85
C GLY A 349 -6.99 15.26 -14.62
N ILE A 350 -6.31 14.65 -13.63
CA ILE A 350 -6.40 13.22 -13.35
C ILE A 350 -7.73 12.89 -12.67
N GLN A 351 -8.49 12.02 -13.29
CA GLN A 351 -9.79 11.51 -12.82
C GLN A 351 -9.96 10.04 -13.23
N PRO A 352 -10.61 9.21 -12.40
CA PRO A 352 -11.03 9.46 -11.03
C PRO A 352 -9.86 9.42 -10.03
N VAL A 353 -10.12 9.77 -8.76
CA VAL A 353 -9.17 9.77 -7.65
C VAL A 353 -9.77 8.98 -6.50
N TRP A 354 -8.98 8.14 -5.86
CA TRP A 354 -9.37 7.39 -4.67
C TRP A 354 -9.07 8.19 -3.41
N MET A 355 -9.96 8.12 -2.43
CA MET A 355 -9.84 8.79 -1.14
C MET A 355 -10.06 7.78 -0.04
N CYS A 356 -9.15 7.68 0.91
CA CYS A 356 -9.25 6.72 2.00
C CYS A 356 -8.85 7.36 3.33
N PRO A 357 -9.79 7.51 4.28
CA PRO A 357 -9.47 8.09 5.59
C PRO A 357 -8.49 7.22 6.37
N LEU A 358 -7.52 7.89 6.99
CA LEU A 358 -6.46 7.28 7.79
C LEU A 358 -6.30 8.05 9.11
N LYS A 359 -6.26 7.33 10.21
CA LYS A 359 -5.92 7.88 11.51
C LYS A 359 -4.99 6.93 12.24
N GLN A 360 -3.95 7.45 12.89
CA GLN A 360 -3.08 6.65 13.73
C GLN A 360 -3.91 5.98 14.83
N ARG A 361 -3.72 4.66 15.01
CA ARG A 361 -4.52 3.83 15.93
C ARG A 361 -4.18 4.09 17.40
N ASP A 362 -2.88 4.09 17.69
CA ASP A 362 -2.38 4.39 19.04
C ASP A 362 -1.73 5.77 19.07
N PRO A 363 -2.38 6.79 19.67
CA PRO A 363 -1.83 8.14 19.71
C PRO A 363 -0.54 8.26 20.57
N ALA A 364 -0.19 7.26 21.37
CA ALA A 364 1.05 7.24 22.14
C ALA A 364 2.23 6.64 21.36
N ALA A 365 1.99 5.97 20.25
CA ALA A 365 3.05 5.43 19.40
C ALA A 365 3.69 6.54 18.55
N THR A 366 5.00 6.42 18.31
CA THR A 366 5.75 7.31 17.42
C THR A 366 6.36 6.50 16.31
N TRP A 367 5.95 6.77 15.06
CA TRP A 367 6.47 6.12 13.85
C TRP A 367 7.45 7.08 13.15
N ASP A 368 8.73 7.00 13.51
CA ASP A 368 9.71 8.05 13.23
C ASP A 368 9.94 8.30 11.74
N LEU A 369 9.84 7.27 10.88
CA LEU A 369 10.06 7.42 9.44
C LEU A 369 8.79 7.79 8.67
N TYR A 370 7.64 7.86 9.34
CA TYR A 370 6.39 8.36 8.77
C TYR A 370 5.54 9.06 9.83
N PRO A 371 6.02 10.21 10.34
CA PRO A 371 5.37 10.88 11.45
C PRO A 371 4.06 11.55 10.99
N LEU A 372 2.94 10.98 11.37
CA LEU A 372 1.62 11.60 11.28
C LEU A 372 1.26 12.19 12.66
N ASP A 373 0.52 13.30 12.65
CA ASP A 373 -0.04 13.83 13.89
C ASP A 373 -1.19 12.91 14.34
N PRO A 374 -1.09 12.26 15.50
CA PRO A 374 -2.11 11.31 15.97
C PRO A 374 -3.46 11.96 16.28
N ALA A 375 -3.51 13.29 16.48
CA ALA A 375 -4.74 14.03 16.68
C ALA A 375 -5.48 14.30 15.37
N THR A 376 -4.79 14.26 14.24
CA THR A 376 -5.30 14.61 12.92
C THR A 376 -5.88 13.40 12.19
N LEU A 377 -7.07 13.57 11.60
CA LEU A 377 -7.62 12.64 10.62
C LEU A 377 -7.06 13.04 9.24
N TYR A 378 -6.33 12.13 8.62
CA TYR A 378 -5.84 12.29 7.26
C TYR A 378 -6.77 11.59 6.26
N VAL A 379 -6.68 12.00 5.01
CA VAL A 379 -7.24 11.27 3.88
C VAL A 379 -6.11 10.94 2.93
N ASN A 380 -5.89 9.65 2.71
CA ASN A 380 -5.04 9.21 1.62
C ASN A 380 -5.72 9.49 0.29
N VAL A 381 -5.05 10.20 -0.59
CA VAL A 381 -5.50 10.52 -1.95
C VAL A 381 -4.61 9.74 -2.92
N GLY A 382 -5.20 8.71 -3.53
CA GLY A 382 -4.53 7.81 -4.47
C GLY A 382 -4.91 8.13 -5.92
N PHE A 383 -3.90 8.32 -6.77
CA PHE A 383 -4.08 8.58 -8.19
C PHE A 383 -2.98 7.92 -9.02
N TRP A 384 -3.40 7.21 -10.06
CA TRP A 384 -2.50 6.39 -10.90
C TRP A 384 -2.81 6.67 -12.37
N SER A 385 -2.06 7.61 -12.96
CA SER A 385 -2.27 8.06 -14.33
C SER A 385 -1.01 8.70 -14.93
N THR A 386 -1.18 9.41 -16.03
CA THR A 386 -0.17 10.27 -16.62
C THR A 386 -0.74 11.65 -16.88
N ALA A 387 0.08 12.70 -16.76
CA ALA A 387 -0.28 14.08 -17.12
C ALA A 387 0.58 14.57 -18.29
N ALA A 388 0.00 15.40 -19.14
CA ALA A 388 0.73 15.99 -20.28
C ALA A 388 1.78 16.98 -19.75
N LEU A 389 3.01 16.89 -20.24
CA LEU A 389 4.07 17.85 -19.92
C LEU A 389 3.91 19.11 -20.77
N PRO A 390 3.99 20.30 -20.18
CA PRO A 390 4.13 21.53 -20.95
C PRO A 390 5.41 21.53 -21.80
N ALA A 391 5.42 22.26 -22.90
CA ALA A 391 6.57 22.33 -23.79
C ALA A 391 7.83 22.82 -23.05
N GLY A 392 8.90 22.03 -23.12
CA GLY A 392 10.19 22.34 -22.47
C GLY A 392 10.34 21.81 -21.05
N GLU A 393 9.27 21.28 -20.44
CA GLU A 393 9.33 20.68 -19.09
C GLU A 393 9.78 19.21 -19.15
N GLN A 394 10.34 18.75 -18.03
CA GLN A 394 10.90 17.41 -17.90
C GLN A 394 10.15 16.58 -16.85
N ASP A 395 10.47 15.28 -16.80
CA ASP A 395 9.99 14.36 -15.77
C ASP A 395 10.23 14.92 -14.37
N GLY A 396 9.19 14.89 -13.52
CA GLY A 396 9.18 15.51 -12.20
C GLY A 396 8.43 16.84 -12.12
N TYR A 397 8.00 17.42 -13.25
CA TYR A 397 7.30 18.72 -13.27
C TYR A 397 5.99 18.70 -12.46
N HIS A 398 5.16 17.69 -12.66
CA HIS A 398 3.92 17.54 -11.90
C HIS A 398 4.17 16.94 -10.53
N ASN A 399 5.02 15.90 -10.45
CA ASN A 399 5.26 15.18 -9.21
C ASN A 399 5.88 16.07 -8.13
N ARG A 400 6.85 16.93 -8.46
CA ARG A 400 7.44 17.91 -7.50
C ARG A 400 6.40 18.89 -6.99
N ALA A 401 5.59 19.45 -7.88
CA ALA A 401 4.55 20.41 -7.49
C ALA A 401 3.50 19.77 -6.57
N ILE A 402 3.22 18.45 -6.75
CA ILE A 402 2.35 17.70 -5.86
C ILE A 402 3.01 17.50 -4.49
N GLU A 403 4.28 17.10 -4.45
CA GLU A 403 5.05 16.93 -3.20
C GLU A 403 5.13 18.24 -2.41
N GLU A 404 5.43 19.35 -3.07
CA GLU A 404 5.44 20.69 -2.47
C GLU A 404 4.06 21.08 -1.92
N LYS A 405 2.99 20.81 -2.69
CA LYS A 405 1.62 21.13 -2.24
C LYS A 405 1.21 20.28 -1.03
N VAL A 406 1.54 19.01 -1.03
CA VAL A 406 1.30 18.11 0.11
C VAL A 406 2.02 18.61 1.36
N ALA A 407 3.28 18.98 1.24
CA ALA A 407 4.06 19.54 2.35
C ALA A 407 3.45 20.86 2.88
N GLN A 408 3.02 21.77 1.98
CA GLN A 408 2.34 23.03 2.35
C GLN A 408 1.04 22.80 3.12
N LEU A 409 0.34 21.70 2.85
CA LEU A 409 -0.90 21.33 3.53
C LEU A 409 -0.68 20.52 4.81
N GLY A 410 0.58 20.26 5.21
CA GLY A 410 0.91 19.43 6.38
C GLY A 410 0.74 17.94 6.15
N GLY A 411 0.70 17.52 4.90
CA GLY A 411 0.56 16.13 4.50
C GLY A 411 1.87 15.37 4.37
N ARG A 412 1.78 14.13 3.91
CA ARG A 412 2.92 13.23 3.63
C ARG A 412 2.67 12.46 2.34
N LYS A 413 3.74 11.92 1.75
CA LYS A 413 3.65 11.05 0.58
C LYS A 413 4.17 9.66 0.90
N SER A 414 3.47 8.63 0.45
CA SER A 414 3.97 7.26 0.45
C SER A 414 5.12 7.07 -0.55
N LEU A 415 6.25 6.47 -0.12
CA LEU A 415 7.48 6.39 -0.91
C LEU A 415 7.54 5.18 -1.86
N TYR A 416 6.43 4.52 -2.17
CA TYR A 416 6.39 3.38 -3.09
C TYR A 416 6.58 3.78 -4.57
N SER A 417 6.26 5.02 -4.92
CA SER A 417 6.45 5.60 -6.24
C SER A 417 7.68 6.51 -6.29
N THR A 418 8.00 7.02 -7.46
CA THR A 418 9.12 7.94 -7.64
C THR A 418 8.91 9.21 -6.82
N ALA A 419 9.94 9.61 -6.07
CA ALA A 419 9.98 10.84 -5.29
C ALA A 419 11.04 11.81 -5.85
N PHE A 420 10.84 13.11 -5.62
CA PHE A 420 11.67 14.19 -6.21
C PHE A 420 12.14 15.22 -5.18
N TYR A 421 12.05 14.90 -3.89
CA TYR A 421 12.47 15.79 -2.82
C TYR A 421 13.95 16.16 -2.90
N PRO A 422 14.35 17.41 -2.60
CA PRO A 422 15.70 17.73 -2.16
C PRO A 422 16.08 16.90 -0.92
N GLU A 423 17.37 16.65 -0.73
CA GLU A 423 17.84 15.73 0.33
C GLU A 423 17.53 16.23 1.73
N ASP A 424 17.72 17.51 1.98
CA ASP A 424 17.42 18.18 3.25
C ASP A 424 15.91 18.14 3.59
N GLU A 425 15.06 18.43 2.63
CA GLU A 425 13.60 18.34 2.79
C GLU A 425 13.14 16.89 3.01
N PHE A 426 13.74 15.95 2.29
CA PHE A 426 13.45 14.53 2.46
C PHE A 426 13.71 14.07 3.88
N TRP A 427 14.90 14.34 4.39
CA TRP A 427 15.28 13.91 5.73
C TRP A 427 14.54 14.67 6.84
N ALA A 428 14.16 15.92 6.61
CA ALA A 428 13.27 16.65 7.51
C ALA A 428 11.87 16.05 7.58
N THR A 429 11.39 15.49 6.46
CA THR A 429 10.05 14.90 6.34
C THR A 429 9.97 13.47 6.90
N TYR A 430 11.01 12.66 6.67
CA TYR A 430 11.03 11.21 6.93
C TYR A 430 12.01 10.81 8.03
N GLY A 431 12.16 11.63 9.08
CA GLY A 431 12.84 11.26 10.32
C GLY A 431 14.35 11.02 10.20
N GLY A 432 15.04 11.86 9.42
CA GLY A 432 16.47 11.72 9.14
C GLY A 432 17.37 11.43 10.34
N PRO A 433 17.29 12.18 11.45
CA PRO A 433 18.13 11.94 12.63
C PRO A 433 17.92 10.54 13.23
N THR A 434 16.67 10.08 13.35
CA THR A 434 16.38 8.72 13.83
C THR A 434 16.84 7.67 12.83
N TYR A 435 16.62 7.91 11.53
CA TYR A 435 17.08 6.99 10.48
C TYR A 435 18.61 6.80 10.52
N GLU A 436 19.37 7.86 10.66
CA GLU A 436 20.85 7.80 10.74
C GLU A 436 21.32 6.95 11.93
N LEU A 437 20.71 7.13 13.11
CA LEU A 437 21.02 6.33 14.29
C LEU A 437 20.70 4.85 14.08
N LEU A 438 19.55 4.53 13.52
CA LEU A 438 19.15 3.16 13.23
C LEU A 438 20.05 2.53 12.15
N LYS A 439 20.37 3.27 11.10
CA LYS A 439 21.26 2.82 10.04
C LYS A 439 22.63 2.42 10.58
N LYS A 440 23.19 3.27 11.43
CA LYS A 440 24.48 3.01 12.09
C LYS A 440 24.41 1.80 13.05
N ALA A 441 23.31 1.62 13.78
CA ALA A 441 23.16 0.53 14.75
C ALA A 441 22.94 -0.84 14.10
N TYR A 442 22.23 -0.88 12.95
CA TYR A 442 21.73 -2.12 12.33
C TYR A 442 22.28 -2.41 10.93
N ASP A 443 23.03 -1.46 10.35
CA ASP A 443 23.70 -1.63 9.06
C ASP A 443 25.00 -0.77 8.99
N GLY A 444 25.84 -0.86 10.02
CA GLY A 444 27.05 -0.04 10.16
C GLY A 444 28.07 -0.21 9.04
N GLU A 445 27.98 -1.28 8.25
CA GLU A 445 28.81 -1.52 7.05
C GLU A 445 28.15 -1.00 5.76
N GLU A 446 27.00 -0.32 5.85
CA GLU A 446 26.24 0.25 4.72
C GLU A 446 25.93 -0.77 3.61
N ARG A 447 25.63 -2.01 3.99
CA ARG A 447 25.34 -3.11 3.05
C ARG A 447 23.98 -2.96 2.37
N LEU A 448 23.03 -2.26 3.01
CA LEU A 448 21.73 -1.90 2.44
C LEU A 448 21.79 -0.47 1.90
N LEU A 449 21.09 -0.19 0.81
CA LEU A 449 20.94 1.19 0.33
C LEU A 449 20.30 2.06 1.43
N ASP A 450 20.65 3.34 1.48
CA ASP A 450 19.89 4.29 2.29
C ASP A 450 18.52 4.63 1.66
N LEU A 451 17.62 5.20 2.47
CA LEU A 451 16.24 5.45 2.06
C LEU A 451 16.16 6.50 0.95
N TYR A 452 16.97 7.56 1.01
CA TYR A 452 17.01 8.61 0.00
C TYR A 452 17.56 8.09 -1.32
N ALA A 453 18.70 7.39 -1.29
CA ALA A 453 19.27 6.77 -2.48
C ALA A 453 18.28 5.82 -3.17
N LYS A 454 17.52 5.05 -2.38
CA LYS A 454 16.56 4.08 -2.88
C LYS A 454 15.30 4.71 -3.45
N THR A 455 14.77 5.77 -2.84
CA THR A 455 13.45 6.32 -3.19
C THR A 455 13.52 7.54 -4.11
N VAL A 456 14.53 8.38 -3.95
CA VAL A 456 14.72 9.61 -4.73
C VAL A 456 15.77 9.43 -5.81
N GLN A 457 16.97 8.95 -5.46
CA GLN A 457 18.06 8.79 -6.43
C GLN A 457 17.87 7.58 -7.36
N ARG A 458 16.92 6.68 -7.06
CA ARG A 458 16.58 5.51 -7.90
C ARG A 458 17.74 4.52 -8.07
N ARG A 459 18.53 4.33 -7.04
CA ARG A 459 19.66 3.39 -6.99
C ARG A 459 19.22 1.97 -6.66
#